data_9247a08c15d0b17c8978564683b0f32f
#
_entry.id   9247a08c15d0b17c8978564683b0f32f
#
_cell.length_a   1.000
_cell.length_b   1.000
_cell.length_c   1.000
_cell.angle_alpha   90.00
_cell.angle_beta   90.00
_cell.angle_gamma   90.00
#
_symmetry.space_group_name_H-M   'P 1'
#
loop_
_entity.id
_entity.type
_entity.pdbx_description
1 polymer ?
#
loop_
_entity_poly.entity_id
_entity_poly.type
_entity_poly.pdbx_seq_one_letter_code
_entity_poly.pdbx_strand_id
1 'polypeptide(L)'
;MKKFILAMVTLFTMTVSTASAMSYEQARQQALFLTDKMAYELNLTDDQYEAAYEVNLDYLMGVNTYDDLYGAYWRQRNADLSYILLDWQYRAFLNATYFYRPLYWNGGYWHFGIYARYPRRDYFFFGRPHFYTVYRGGHSWHRNGGRSWYSGRTYGRPHPDGGPRMGMRDGFNRGDYG
;
A
#
# COMPACT_ATOMS: atom_id res chain seq x y z
N MET A 1 43.85 -55.35 -0.33
CA MET A 1 42.50 -54.87 -0.67
C MET A 1 42.29 -53.52 0.00
N LYS A 2 42.38 -52.45 -0.76
CA LYS A 2 42.16 -51.08 -0.24
C LYS A 2 40.64 -50.77 -0.38
N LYS A 3 39.95 -50.60 0.74
CA LYS A 3 38.54 -50.18 0.77
C LYS A 3 38.48 -48.66 0.62
N PHE A 4 38.03 -48.18 -0.52
CA PHE A 4 37.68 -46.78 -0.70
C PHE A 4 36.34 -46.50 -0.04
N ILE A 5 36.35 -45.74 1.04
CA ILE A 5 35.14 -45.18 1.63
C ILE A 5 34.84 -43.89 0.87
N LEU A 6 33.81 -43.96 0.01
CA LEU A 6 33.28 -42.78 -0.67
C LEU A 6 32.42 -42.02 0.32
N ALA A 7 32.94 -40.92 0.90
CA ALA A 7 32.18 -40.02 1.72
C ALA A 7 31.28 -39.21 0.79
N MET A 8 29.98 -39.55 0.77
CA MET A 8 28.93 -38.75 0.13
C MET A 8 28.70 -37.50 0.96
N VAL A 9 29.32 -36.40 0.56
CA VAL A 9 28.96 -35.09 1.10
C VAL A 9 27.64 -34.69 0.52
N THR A 10 26.58 -34.91 1.29
CA THR A 10 25.23 -34.38 0.97
C THR A 10 25.29 -32.89 1.20
N LEU A 11 25.42 -32.15 0.10
CA LEU A 11 25.32 -30.69 0.12
C LEU A 11 23.84 -30.37 0.40
N PHE A 12 23.52 -30.05 1.65
CA PHE A 12 22.26 -29.46 2.00
C PHE A 12 22.25 -28.04 1.41
N THR A 13 21.73 -27.91 0.22
CA THR A 13 21.30 -26.60 -0.29
C THR A 13 20.12 -26.18 0.55
N MET A 14 20.37 -25.36 1.57
CA MET A 14 19.30 -24.57 2.18
C MET A 14 18.75 -23.68 1.07
N THR A 15 17.65 -24.07 0.49
CA THR A 15 16.82 -23.16 -0.27
C THR A 15 16.29 -22.17 0.75
N VAL A 16 16.98 -21.04 0.87
CA VAL A 16 16.41 -19.86 1.50
C VAL A 16 15.16 -19.59 0.66
N SER A 17 13.99 -19.90 1.18
CA SER A 17 12.74 -19.44 0.62
C SER A 17 12.79 -17.93 0.73
N THR A 18 13.34 -17.28 -0.29
CA THR A 18 13.11 -15.86 -0.49
C THR A 18 11.61 -15.72 -0.54
N ALA A 19 11.03 -15.05 0.47
CA ALA A 19 9.63 -14.64 0.40
C ALA A 19 9.53 -13.96 -0.97
N SER A 20 8.85 -14.62 -1.92
CA SER A 20 8.83 -14.14 -3.28
C SER A 20 8.23 -12.75 -3.26
N ALA A 21 8.97 -11.77 -3.80
CA ALA A 21 8.49 -10.43 -4.02
C ALA A 21 7.08 -10.51 -4.62
N MET A 22 6.16 -9.75 -4.06
CA MET A 22 4.81 -9.63 -4.59
C MET A 22 4.89 -9.21 -6.06
N SER A 23 4.17 -9.90 -6.95
CA SER A 23 4.14 -9.50 -8.35
C SER A 23 3.52 -8.10 -8.48
N TYR A 24 3.87 -7.37 -9.52
CA TYR A 24 3.26 -6.05 -9.80
C TYR A 24 1.72 -6.13 -9.83
N GLU A 25 1.18 -7.18 -10.43
CA GLU A 25 -0.27 -7.38 -10.51
C GLU A 25 -0.91 -7.58 -9.13
N GLN A 26 -0.29 -8.38 -8.27
CA GLN A 26 -0.76 -8.56 -6.89
C GLN A 26 -0.65 -7.27 -6.08
N ALA A 27 0.48 -6.57 -6.18
CA ALA A 27 0.70 -5.30 -5.49
C ALA A 27 -0.34 -4.26 -5.93
N ARG A 28 -0.62 -4.18 -7.23
CA ARG A 28 -1.61 -3.28 -7.81
C ARG A 28 -3.03 -3.55 -7.28
N GLN A 29 -3.44 -4.81 -7.25
CA GLN A 29 -4.75 -5.20 -6.74
C GLN A 29 -4.89 -4.94 -5.24
N GLN A 30 -3.87 -5.26 -4.46
CA GLN A 30 -3.85 -5.01 -3.02
C GLN A 30 -3.78 -3.52 -2.70
N ALA A 31 -2.98 -2.75 -3.44
CA ALA A 31 -2.93 -1.29 -3.28
C ALA A 31 -4.29 -0.65 -3.56
N LEU A 32 -4.98 -1.08 -4.62
CA LEU A 32 -6.31 -0.58 -4.94
C LEU A 32 -7.31 -0.91 -3.82
N PHE A 33 -7.33 -2.15 -3.36
CA PHE A 33 -8.24 -2.58 -2.29
C PHE A 33 -8.00 -1.79 -1.00
N LEU A 34 -6.75 -1.67 -0.58
CA LEU A 34 -6.37 -0.89 0.61
C LEU A 34 -6.79 0.57 0.49
N THR A 35 -6.49 1.20 -0.66
CA THR A 35 -6.78 2.61 -0.88
C THR A 35 -8.27 2.89 -0.99
N ASP A 36 -9.05 1.98 -1.57
CA ASP A 36 -10.51 2.04 -1.61
C ASP A 36 -11.10 2.11 -0.19
N LYS A 37 -10.60 1.28 0.73
CA LYS A 37 -11.06 1.28 2.13
C LYS A 37 -10.59 2.53 2.88
N MET A 38 -9.36 2.99 2.62
CA MET A 38 -8.87 4.27 3.15
C MET A 38 -9.74 5.44 2.66
N ALA A 39 -10.09 5.47 1.38
CA ALA A 39 -10.93 6.52 0.81
C ALA A 39 -12.31 6.58 1.48
N TYR A 40 -12.89 5.44 1.79
CA TYR A 40 -14.16 5.37 2.51
C TYR A 40 -14.01 5.77 3.98
N GLU A 41 -13.10 5.15 4.74
CA GLU A 41 -12.98 5.40 6.18
C GLU A 41 -12.42 6.79 6.51
N LEU A 42 -11.47 7.28 5.72
CA LEU A 42 -10.83 8.58 5.92
C LEU A 42 -11.51 9.71 5.12
N ASN A 43 -12.55 9.40 4.37
CA ASN A 43 -13.27 10.35 3.52
C ASN A 43 -12.32 11.15 2.62
N LEU A 44 -11.49 10.44 1.86
CA LEU A 44 -10.50 11.06 0.97
C LEU A 44 -11.18 11.84 -0.16
N THR A 45 -10.54 12.89 -0.62
CA THR A 45 -10.88 13.52 -1.89
C THR A 45 -10.24 12.75 -3.05
N ASP A 46 -10.66 13.01 -4.28
CA ASP A 46 -10.16 12.29 -5.46
C ASP A 46 -8.64 12.41 -5.61
N ASP A 47 -8.08 13.59 -5.39
CA ASP A 47 -6.64 13.83 -5.45
C ASP A 47 -5.87 13.09 -4.33
N GLN A 48 -6.43 13.00 -3.13
CA GLN A 48 -5.87 12.19 -2.05
C GLN A 48 -5.94 10.70 -2.37
N TYR A 49 -7.03 10.25 -2.96
CA TYR A 49 -7.21 8.84 -3.36
C TYR A 49 -6.16 8.41 -4.38
N GLU A 50 -5.95 9.23 -5.42
CA GLU A 50 -4.94 8.98 -6.43
C GLU A 50 -3.53 8.88 -5.82
N ALA A 51 -3.15 9.89 -5.03
CA ALA A 51 -1.84 9.92 -4.40
C ALA A 51 -1.65 8.75 -3.40
N ALA A 52 -2.65 8.43 -2.60
CA ALA A 52 -2.58 7.32 -1.65
C ALA A 52 -2.46 5.96 -2.36
N TYR A 53 -3.10 5.78 -3.52
CA TYR A 53 -2.93 4.58 -4.32
C TYR A 53 -1.48 4.40 -4.78
N GLU A 54 -0.87 5.45 -5.32
CA GLU A 54 0.53 5.44 -5.75
C GLU A 54 1.46 5.06 -4.59
N VAL A 55 1.28 5.69 -3.44
CA VAL A 55 2.07 5.45 -2.23
C VAL A 55 1.92 4.02 -1.71
N ASN A 56 0.71 3.50 -1.66
CA ASN A 56 0.45 2.13 -1.24
C ASN A 56 1.07 1.11 -2.22
N LEU A 57 0.97 1.38 -3.53
CA LEU A 57 1.58 0.53 -4.56
C LEU A 57 3.10 0.50 -4.43
N ASP A 58 3.74 1.66 -4.28
CA ASP A 58 5.19 1.76 -4.12
C ASP A 58 5.69 0.98 -2.89
N TYR A 59 4.97 1.06 -1.77
CA TYR A 59 5.27 0.29 -0.58
C TYR A 59 5.16 -1.23 -0.83
N LEU A 60 4.05 -1.69 -1.37
CA LEU A 60 3.82 -3.12 -1.61
C LEU A 60 4.82 -3.70 -2.63
N MET A 61 5.23 -2.91 -3.61
CA MET A 61 6.27 -3.31 -4.56
C MET A 61 7.66 -3.32 -3.93
N GLY A 62 7.92 -2.51 -2.91
CA GLY A 62 9.20 -2.41 -2.23
C GLY A 62 9.44 -3.51 -1.20
N VAL A 63 8.39 -4.15 -0.67
CA VAL A 63 8.51 -5.21 0.34
C VAL A 63 8.87 -6.53 -0.32
N ASN A 64 10.11 -6.99 -0.10
CA ASN A 64 10.63 -8.26 -0.61
C ASN A 64 10.96 -9.25 0.50
N THR A 65 11.31 -8.76 1.69
CA THR A 65 11.73 -9.56 2.83
C THR A 65 10.98 -9.14 4.09
N TYR A 66 11.11 -9.95 5.13
CA TYR A 66 10.56 -9.62 6.45
C TYR A 66 11.09 -8.28 6.98
N ASP A 67 12.37 -7.97 6.75
CA ASP A 67 12.99 -6.73 7.23
C ASP A 67 12.43 -5.48 6.52
N ASP A 68 11.88 -5.63 5.33
CA ASP A 68 11.28 -4.53 4.57
C ASP A 68 9.92 -4.07 5.13
N LEU A 69 9.23 -4.92 5.92
CA LEU A 69 7.86 -4.67 6.40
C LEU A 69 7.70 -3.31 7.07
N TYR A 70 8.62 -2.97 7.96
CA TYR A 70 8.60 -1.71 8.73
C TYR A 70 9.92 -0.95 8.56
N GLY A 71 10.62 -1.21 7.45
CA GLY A 71 11.88 -0.60 7.08
C GLY A 71 11.73 0.74 6.38
N ALA A 72 12.65 1.04 5.47
CA ALA A 72 12.71 2.32 4.77
C ALA A 72 11.44 2.60 3.95
N TYR A 73 10.95 1.64 3.20
CA TYR A 73 9.73 1.80 2.36
C TYR A 73 8.48 2.10 3.19
N TRP A 74 8.34 1.46 4.35
CA TRP A 74 7.23 1.75 5.25
C TRP A 74 7.32 3.15 5.86
N ARG A 75 8.51 3.60 6.26
CA ARG A 75 8.73 4.97 6.75
C ARG A 75 8.48 6.00 5.67
N GLN A 76 8.93 5.75 4.44
CA GLN A 76 8.67 6.60 3.28
C GLN A 76 7.18 6.70 2.98
N ARG A 77 6.46 5.57 3.01
CA ARG A 77 5.00 5.54 2.87
C ARG A 77 4.30 6.41 3.90
N ASN A 78 4.68 6.28 5.17
CA ASN A 78 4.07 7.07 6.24
C ASN A 78 4.38 8.56 6.10
N ALA A 79 5.60 8.92 5.69
CA ALA A 79 5.97 10.31 5.39
C ALA A 79 5.14 10.86 4.22
N ASP A 80 5.01 10.13 3.13
CA ASP A 80 4.22 10.55 1.97
C ASP A 80 2.75 10.75 2.36
N LEU A 81 2.15 9.81 3.11
CA LEU A 81 0.78 9.94 3.58
C LEU A 81 0.59 11.14 4.52
N SER A 82 1.62 11.54 5.28
CA SER A 82 1.54 12.75 6.11
C SER A 82 1.41 14.04 5.30
N TYR A 83 1.93 14.06 4.07
CA TYR A 83 1.77 15.21 3.15
C TYR A 83 0.44 15.18 2.38
N ILE A 84 -0.11 13.98 2.16
CA ILE A 84 -1.34 13.78 1.38
C ILE A 84 -2.59 13.94 2.24
N LEU A 85 -2.55 13.42 3.47
CA LEU A 85 -3.69 13.41 4.38
C LEU A 85 -3.78 14.70 5.18
N LEU A 86 -5.00 15.09 5.52
CA LEU A 86 -5.24 16.12 6.51
C LEU A 86 -4.89 15.61 7.92
N ASP A 87 -4.65 16.52 8.86
CA ASP A 87 -4.25 16.16 10.22
C ASP A 87 -5.18 15.14 10.87
N TRP A 88 -6.50 15.31 10.76
CA TRP A 88 -7.44 14.36 11.33
C TRP A 88 -7.44 13.00 10.60
N GLN A 89 -7.29 13.02 9.27
CA GLN A 89 -7.19 11.79 8.47
C GLN A 89 -5.91 11.02 8.83
N TYR A 90 -4.80 11.73 8.97
CA TYR A 90 -3.52 11.10 9.33
C TYR A 90 -3.56 10.50 10.73
N ARG A 91 -4.16 11.19 11.72
CA ARG A 91 -4.37 10.62 13.05
C ARG A 91 -5.25 9.38 13.02
N ALA A 92 -6.33 9.39 12.25
CA ALA A 92 -7.19 8.21 12.07
C ALA A 92 -6.43 7.06 11.39
N PHE A 93 -5.60 7.36 10.39
CA PHE A 93 -4.71 6.40 9.75
C PHE A 93 -3.74 5.76 10.75
N LEU A 94 -3.08 6.54 11.60
CA LEU A 94 -2.16 6.03 12.62
C LEU A 94 -2.85 5.11 13.63
N ASN A 95 -4.10 5.37 13.96
CA ASN A 95 -4.89 4.57 14.91
C ASN A 95 -5.50 3.30 14.30
N ALA A 96 -5.50 3.16 12.99
CA ALA A 96 -6.02 2.00 12.29
C ALA A 96 -4.87 1.06 11.88
N THR A 97 -4.60 0.04 12.68
CA THR A 97 -3.49 -0.89 12.44
C THR A 97 -3.55 -1.51 11.04
N TYR A 98 -4.75 -1.83 10.54
CA TYR A 98 -4.95 -2.38 9.20
C TYR A 98 -4.60 -1.39 8.07
N PHE A 99 -4.50 -0.10 8.35
CA PHE A 99 -3.97 0.92 7.43
C PHE A 99 -2.49 1.22 7.69
N TYR A 100 -2.12 1.38 8.95
CA TYR A 100 -0.77 1.79 9.35
C TYR A 100 0.26 0.68 9.14
N ARG A 101 -0.12 -0.58 9.44
CA ARG A 101 0.68 -1.80 9.23
C ARG A 101 -0.10 -2.81 8.40
N PRO A 102 -0.31 -2.54 7.12
CA PRO A 102 -1.24 -3.32 6.31
C PRO A 102 -0.76 -4.73 6.02
N LEU A 103 0.55 -4.94 6.02
CA LEU A 103 1.18 -6.22 5.71
C LEU A 103 1.94 -6.73 6.94
N TYR A 104 1.78 -8.00 7.28
CA TYR A 104 2.53 -8.64 8.34
C TYR A 104 2.81 -10.11 8.03
N TRP A 105 3.80 -10.67 8.71
CA TRP A 105 4.21 -12.06 8.59
C TRP A 105 3.78 -12.84 9.83
N ASN A 106 3.05 -13.92 9.64
CA ASN A 106 2.66 -14.80 10.73
C ASN A 106 2.46 -16.23 10.23
N GLY A 107 2.87 -17.24 11.01
CA GLY A 107 2.69 -18.64 10.68
C GLY A 107 3.34 -19.07 9.37
N GLY A 108 4.42 -18.42 8.94
CA GLY A 108 5.12 -18.72 7.69
C GLY A 108 4.51 -18.10 6.44
N TYR A 109 3.52 -17.19 6.59
CA TYR A 109 2.81 -16.57 5.48
C TYR A 109 2.70 -15.06 5.63
N TRP A 110 2.62 -14.38 4.48
CA TRP A 110 2.23 -12.99 4.40
C TRP A 110 0.73 -12.84 4.63
N HIS A 111 0.37 -11.88 5.49
CA HIS A 111 -1.02 -11.52 5.75
C HIS A 111 -1.26 -10.07 5.39
N PHE A 112 -2.38 -9.81 4.75
CA PHE A 112 -2.85 -8.47 4.43
C PHE A 112 -4.00 -8.12 5.36
N GLY A 113 -3.71 -7.31 6.39
CA GLY A 113 -4.59 -7.10 7.55
C GLY A 113 -5.97 -6.53 7.23
N ILE A 114 -6.09 -5.76 6.15
CA ILE A 114 -7.37 -5.20 5.71
C ILE A 114 -8.42 -6.27 5.37
N TYR A 115 -7.99 -7.48 4.97
CA TYR A 115 -8.91 -8.56 4.65
C TYR A 115 -9.66 -9.14 5.85
N ALA A 116 -9.12 -9.00 7.07
CA ALA A 116 -9.85 -9.38 8.27
C ALA A 116 -11.03 -8.43 8.55
N ARG A 117 -10.85 -7.14 8.24
CA ARG A 117 -11.89 -6.12 8.39
C ARG A 117 -12.90 -6.14 7.23
N TYR A 118 -12.43 -6.40 6.03
CA TYR A 118 -13.22 -6.46 4.80
C TYR A 118 -13.04 -7.81 4.12
N PRO A 119 -13.77 -8.86 4.54
CA PRO A 119 -13.58 -10.22 4.02
C PRO A 119 -13.97 -10.39 2.55
N ARG A 120 -14.87 -9.55 2.05
CA ARG A 120 -15.28 -9.57 0.64
C ARG A 120 -14.24 -8.84 -0.21
N ARG A 121 -13.29 -9.60 -0.74
CA ARG A 121 -12.15 -9.09 -1.51
C ARG A 121 -12.52 -8.60 -2.90
N ASP A 122 -13.71 -8.90 -3.36
CA ASP A 122 -14.31 -8.49 -4.63
C ASP A 122 -15.14 -7.21 -4.53
N TYR A 123 -15.39 -6.73 -3.32
CA TYR A 123 -16.20 -5.54 -3.09
C TYR A 123 -15.34 -4.27 -3.02
N PHE A 124 -15.71 -3.26 -3.80
CA PHE A 124 -15.11 -1.93 -3.82
C PHE A 124 -16.20 -0.88 -3.65
N PHE A 125 -15.91 0.16 -2.86
CA PHE A 125 -16.79 1.33 -2.73
C PHE A 125 -16.71 2.23 -3.96
N PHE A 126 -15.52 2.31 -4.57
CA PHE A 126 -15.22 3.23 -5.66
C PHE A 126 -14.67 2.48 -6.87
N GLY A 127 -14.69 3.14 -8.02
CA GLY A 127 -14.11 2.59 -9.23
C GLY A 127 -12.58 2.64 -9.25
N ARG A 128 -11.99 1.96 -10.22
CA ARG A 128 -10.55 2.03 -10.45
C ARG A 128 -10.15 3.45 -10.87
N PRO A 129 -9.07 4.01 -10.28
CA PRO A 129 -8.53 5.29 -10.74
C PRO A 129 -8.02 5.16 -12.19
N HIS A 130 -8.08 6.23 -12.96
CA HIS A 130 -7.65 6.22 -14.37
C HIS A 130 -6.16 5.86 -14.54
N PHE A 131 -5.31 6.17 -13.57
CA PHE A 131 -3.88 5.83 -13.57
C PHE A 131 -3.59 4.41 -13.07
N TYR A 132 -4.59 3.64 -12.66
CA TYR A 132 -4.42 2.28 -12.14
C TYR A 132 -3.60 1.36 -13.04
N THR A 133 -3.78 1.49 -14.35
CA THR A 133 -3.10 0.67 -15.33
C THR A 133 -1.74 1.22 -15.80
N VAL A 134 -1.46 2.50 -15.55
CA VAL A 134 -0.29 3.20 -16.09
C VAL A 134 0.78 3.54 -15.06
N TYR A 135 0.41 3.73 -13.79
CA TYR A 135 1.37 4.08 -12.76
C TYR A 135 2.29 2.90 -12.43
N ARG A 136 3.59 3.12 -12.45
CA ARG A 136 4.64 2.11 -12.21
C ARG A 136 5.78 2.66 -11.34
N GLY A 137 5.45 3.40 -10.29
CA GLY A 137 6.45 3.89 -9.34
C GLY A 137 7.18 5.16 -9.76
N GLY A 138 6.63 5.94 -10.69
CA GLY A 138 7.26 7.18 -11.17
C GLY A 138 7.46 8.25 -10.10
N HIS A 139 6.66 8.24 -9.03
CA HIS A 139 6.71 9.17 -7.91
C HIS A 139 7.37 8.59 -6.65
N SER A 140 7.94 7.38 -6.75
CA SER A 140 8.63 6.76 -5.62
C SER A 140 9.88 7.56 -5.21
N TRP A 141 10.27 7.44 -3.96
CA TRP A 141 11.47 8.08 -3.43
C TRP A 141 12.71 7.74 -4.24
N HIS A 142 12.84 6.49 -4.64
CA HIS A 142 13.95 6.05 -5.48
C HIS A 142 14.03 6.84 -6.78
N ARG A 143 12.90 7.05 -7.44
CA ARG A 143 12.83 7.81 -8.70
C ARG A 143 12.87 9.33 -8.52
N ASN A 144 12.63 9.80 -7.30
CA ASN A 144 12.61 11.22 -6.97
C ASN A 144 13.84 11.67 -6.16
N GLY A 145 14.98 11.02 -6.36
CA GLY A 145 16.25 11.40 -5.73
C GLY A 145 16.28 11.28 -4.21
N GLY A 146 15.58 10.31 -3.63
CA GLY A 146 15.53 10.07 -2.19
C GLY A 146 14.65 11.06 -1.42
N ARG A 147 13.71 11.72 -2.10
CA ARG A 147 12.78 12.68 -1.50
C ARG A 147 11.34 12.35 -1.84
N SER A 148 10.41 12.79 -0.98
CA SER A 148 8.99 12.67 -1.25
C SER A 148 8.58 13.50 -2.46
N TRP A 149 7.89 12.88 -3.39
CA TRP A 149 7.21 13.57 -4.50
C TRP A 149 6.06 14.45 -4.01
N TYR A 150 5.41 14.06 -2.91
CA TYR A 150 4.19 14.68 -2.40
C TYR A 150 4.46 15.88 -1.48
N SER A 151 5.68 16.03 -0.99
CA SER A 151 6.10 17.16 -0.16
C SER A 151 5.96 18.49 -0.92
N GLY A 152 5.36 19.49 -0.27
CA GLY A 152 5.13 20.80 -0.86
C GLY A 152 3.96 20.87 -1.83
N ARG A 153 3.27 19.77 -2.10
CA ARG A 153 2.01 19.73 -2.84
C ARG A 153 0.84 19.84 -1.89
N THR A 154 -0.29 20.33 -2.38
CA THR A 154 -1.49 20.47 -1.55
C THR A 154 -2.57 19.54 -2.04
N TYR A 155 -3.10 18.75 -1.11
CA TYR A 155 -4.15 17.77 -1.36
C TYR A 155 -5.41 18.11 -0.58
N GLY A 156 -6.52 17.64 -1.10
CA GLY A 156 -7.79 17.74 -0.42
C GLY A 156 -8.25 19.18 -0.20
N ARG A 157 -7.94 20.15 -1.05
CA ARG A 157 -8.45 21.52 -0.98
C ARG A 157 -9.97 21.60 -1.15
N PRO A 158 -10.64 22.58 -0.55
CA PRO A 158 -12.02 22.90 -0.91
C PRO A 158 -12.14 23.14 -2.41
N HIS A 159 -13.30 22.83 -2.97
CA HIS A 159 -13.60 23.14 -4.36
C HIS A 159 -13.44 24.67 -4.60
N PRO A 160 -12.96 25.12 -5.77
CA PRO A 160 -12.80 26.54 -6.07
C PRO A 160 -14.09 27.35 -5.88
N ASP A 161 -15.24 26.71 -6.00
CA ASP A 161 -16.57 27.34 -5.90
C ASP A 161 -17.05 27.57 -4.45
N GLY A 162 -16.21 27.36 -3.44
CA GLY A 162 -16.53 27.62 -2.04
C GLY A 162 -17.57 26.66 -1.42
N GLY A 163 -17.91 25.58 -2.12
CA GLY A 163 -18.76 24.51 -1.58
C GLY A 163 -18.10 23.74 -0.45
N PRO A 164 -18.89 23.08 0.42
CA PRO A 164 -18.35 22.22 1.46
C PRO A 164 -17.46 21.16 0.82
N ARG A 165 -16.32 20.93 1.45
CA ARG A 165 -15.37 19.90 1.02
C ARG A 165 -15.99 18.53 1.20
N MET A 166 -16.33 17.90 0.09
CA MET A 166 -16.95 16.60 0.09
C MET A 166 -15.92 15.56 -0.32
N GLY A 167 -15.64 14.64 0.59
CA GLY A 167 -14.84 13.46 0.32
C GLY A 167 -15.62 12.39 -0.42
N MET A 168 -14.94 11.35 -0.82
CA MET A 168 -15.50 10.24 -1.61
C MET A 168 -16.59 9.47 -0.83
N ARG A 169 -16.44 9.30 0.49
CA ARG A 169 -17.48 8.68 1.32
C ARG A 169 -18.77 9.49 1.29
N ASP A 170 -18.67 10.80 1.36
CA ASP A 170 -19.87 11.66 1.28
C ASP A 170 -20.58 11.49 -0.05
N GLY A 171 -19.81 11.41 -1.15
CA GLY A 171 -20.35 11.10 -2.47
C GLY A 171 -20.97 9.70 -2.53
N PHE A 172 -20.31 8.70 -1.96
CA PHE A 172 -20.85 7.34 -1.89
C PHE A 172 -22.20 7.29 -1.15
N ASN A 173 -22.29 7.96 0.00
CA ASN A 173 -23.51 8.00 0.80
C ASN A 173 -24.67 8.75 0.10
N ARG A 174 -24.36 9.62 -0.86
CA ARG A 174 -25.36 10.28 -1.71
C ARG A 174 -25.75 9.48 -2.95
N GLY A 175 -25.05 8.39 -3.25
CA GLY A 175 -25.31 7.57 -4.42
C GLY A 175 -24.52 7.98 -5.68
N ASP A 176 -23.46 8.78 -5.56
CA ASP A 176 -22.66 9.24 -6.71
C ASP A 176 -21.85 8.10 -7.38
N TYR A 177 -21.70 6.96 -6.71
CA TYR A 177 -20.94 5.79 -7.14
C TYR A 177 -21.81 4.53 -7.32
N GLY A 178 -23.07 4.72 -7.62
CA GLY A 178 -24.03 3.64 -7.82
C GLY A 178 -23.92 2.91 -9.14
#